data_704bac6056cdbe4e7b58ee05d148bf8a
#
_entry.id   704bac6056cdbe4e7b58ee05d148bf8a
#
_cell.length_a   1.000
_cell.length_b   1.000
_cell.length_c   1.000
_cell.angle_alpha   90.00
_cell.angle_beta   90.00
_cell.angle_gamma   90.00
#
_symmetry.space_group_name_H-M   'P 1'
#
loop_
_entity.id
_entity.type
_entity.pdbx_description
1 polymer ?
#
loop_
_entity_poly.entity_id
_entity_poly.type
_entity_poly.pdbx_seq_one_letter_code
_entity_poly.pdbx_strand_id
1 'polypeptide(L)'
;MKACSSFHKLTFFIGTSVALLVSFSVPLAAQDLPSTDENSTVTYPASFFDQYQPYSVNDMLIRIPGINLALGGEGPRDSGGNRGGNQRGLGAGGDQVLINGRRIAGKGNEGSQQLSRIPASEVQYIEIIRGTSGDLDVRGGAQVVNIVLKEADQKTSYAFEINMDHYHDGKYQPGGKFSATGLNGRFNYFLSAELEPRWEYRDGFEESLNVDGSLNEIIDRNFGGDSWPTAFSANLGYEFDERNIANLNFQLTNNNFLSYADRMITDLRVDPAAMRVERDETPTEDESWEIGGDYMHVFENGSRWRTLFIANEAVTEELRSRLQIDESAITKDLFLSNYLKTQERIVRSSYVFDLNETQSMEAGVERAQTILDTSLQLGLLSSDSDQNTGGSRFGELRPITDANGTVEEMRYEYFGIHNWQFNDRMSLETTLLLEESTISQVGDISRSRDFTF
;
A
#
# COMPACT_ATOMS: atom_id res chain seq x y z
N MET A 1 64.04 -22.81 21.19
CA MET A 1 65.05 -23.89 21.15
C MET A 1 64.50 -25.06 20.36
N LYS A 2 65.26 -25.46 19.35
CA LYS A 2 65.21 -26.69 18.56
C LYS A 2 64.09 -26.92 17.59
N ALA A 3 64.41 -26.68 16.33
CA ALA A 3 63.93 -27.27 15.10
C ALA A 3 64.05 -28.78 15.09
N CYS A 4 63.21 -29.51 14.36
CA CYS A 4 63.53 -30.74 13.71
C CYS A 4 62.78 -30.88 12.40
N SER A 5 63.54 -30.88 11.32
CA SER A 5 63.15 -31.17 9.95
C SER A 5 62.96 -32.67 9.76
N SER A 6 62.09 -33.11 8.91
CA SER A 6 62.27 -34.40 8.23
C SER A 6 61.65 -34.34 6.83
N PHE A 7 62.52 -34.40 5.85
CA PHE A 7 62.26 -34.67 4.43
C PHE A 7 61.89 -36.13 4.25
N HIS A 8 60.84 -36.44 3.50
CA HIS A 8 60.70 -37.74 2.82
C HIS A 8 60.10 -37.60 1.42
N LYS A 9 60.83 -38.12 0.56
CA LYS A 9 60.89 -38.44 -0.86
C LYS A 9 59.64 -38.57 -1.63
N LEU A 10 59.68 -37.88 -2.75
CA LEU A 10 58.82 -37.92 -3.96
C LEU A 10 58.97 -39.33 -4.63
N THR A 11 57.79 -39.93 -4.92
CA THR A 11 57.72 -41.06 -5.86
C THR A 11 56.64 -40.74 -6.87
N PHE A 12 57.06 -40.52 -8.11
CA PHE A 12 56.22 -40.35 -9.29
C PHE A 12 55.54 -41.69 -9.66
N PHE A 13 54.21 -41.70 -9.70
CA PHE A 13 53.43 -42.70 -10.44
C PHE A 13 52.70 -42.00 -11.57
N ILE A 14 53.10 -42.29 -12.82
CA ILE A 14 52.43 -41.90 -14.03
C ILE A 14 51.27 -42.89 -14.23
N GLY A 15 50.06 -42.50 -13.85
CA GLY A 15 48.83 -43.23 -14.19
C GLY A 15 48.11 -42.48 -15.29
N THR A 16 48.09 -42.99 -16.51
CA THR A 16 47.30 -42.52 -17.63
C THR A 16 45.83 -42.81 -17.36
N SER A 17 45.09 -41.81 -16.83
CA SER A 17 43.65 -41.84 -16.73
C SER A 17 43.07 -41.19 -17.99
N VAL A 18 42.47 -41.97 -18.86
CA VAL A 18 41.62 -41.53 -19.95
C VAL A 18 40.31 -40.99 -19.34
N ALA A 19 40.23 -39.69 -19.20
CA ALA A 19 38.96 -39.02 -18.81
C ALA A 19 38.02 -39.00 -20.01
N LEU A 20 36.98 -39.80 -19.93
CA LEU A 20 35.85 -39.78 -20.85
C LEU A 20 35.02 -38.51 -20.50
N LEU A 21 35.22 -37.41 -21.24
CA LEU A 21 34.41 -36.20 -21.18
C LEU A 21 33.02 -36.52 -21.78
N VAL A 22 32.08 -36.92 -20.93
CA VAL A 22 30.65 -36.91 -21.30
C VAL A 22 30.18 -35.48 -21.20
N SER A 23 30.12 -34.80 -22.34
CA SER A 23 29.52 -33.48 -22.46
C SER A 23 27.99 -33.62 -22.26
N PHE A 24 27.49 -33.38 -21.06
CA PHE A 24 26.08 -33.11 -20.85
C PHE A 24 25.79 -31.71 -21.39
N SER A 25 25.27 -31.63 -22.61
CA SER A 25 24.60 -30.44 -23.11
C SER A 25 23.26 -30.32 -22.35
N VAL A 26 23.25 -29.56 -21.27
CA VAL A 26 22.02 -29.07 -20.66
C VAL A 26 21.44 -28.09 -21.69
N PRO A 27 20.22 -28.30 -22.19
CA PRO A 27 19.59 -27.28 -23.03
C PRO A 27 19.43 -26.03 -22.15
N LEU A 28 20.19 -24.98 -22.50
CA LEU A 28 19.96 -23.66 -21.96
C LEU A 28 18.59 -23.24 -22.46
N ALA A 29 17.59 -23.30 -21.60
CA ALA A 29 16.27 -22.74 -21.90
C ALA A 29 16.53 -21.26 -22.24
N ALA A 30 16.24 -20.86 -23.47
CA ALA A 30 16.29 -19.47 -23.88
C ALA A 30 15.29 -18.73 -22.97
N GLN A 31 15.81 -17.87 -22.08
CA GLN A 31 14.96 -16.95 -21.34
C GLN A 31 14.44 -15.92 -22.35
N ASP A 32 13.13 -15.78 -22.40
CA ASP A 32 12.51 -14.71 -23.18
C ASP A 32 12.95 -13.37 -22.57
N LEU A 33 13.76 -12.63 -23.30
CA LEU A 33 14.21 -11.31 -22.89
C LEU A 33 13.07 -10.29 -23.09
N PRO A 34 13.05 -9.19 -22.31
CA PRO A 34 12.10 -8.12 -22.54
C PRO A 34 12.17 -7.63 -23.99
N SER A 35 11.02 -7.52 -24.64
CA SER A 35 10.89 -6.97 -25.98
C SER A 35 10.46 -5.52 -25.91
N THR A 36 10.95 -4.69 -26.83
CA THR A 36 10.55 -3.29 -26.98
C THR A 36 9.92 -3.11 -28.35
N ASP A 37 8.66 -2.69 -28.37
CA ASP A 37 7.95 -2.33 -29.58
C ASP A 37 8.29 -0.89 -30.01
N GLU A 38 8.03 -0.56 -31.31
CA GLU A 38 8.26 0.77 -31.86
C GLU A 38 7.53 1.90 -31.12
N ASN A 39 6.49 1.58 -30.36
CA ASN A 39 5.66 2.52 -29.59
C ASN A 39 6.13 2.79 -28.15
N SER A 40 7.42 2.63 -27.83
CA SER A 40 7.97 2.88 -26.48
C SER A 40 7.40 1.96 -25.38
N THR A 41 6.80 0.83 -25.75
CA THR A 41 6.31 -0.18 -24.81
C THR A 41 7.38 -1.24 -24.59
N VAL A 42 7.69 -1.54 -23.34
CA VAL A 42 8.59 -2.63 -22.97
C VAL A 42 7.77 -3.75 -22.34
N THR A 43 7.77 -4.93 -22.97
CA THR A 43 7.03 -6.10 -22.50
C THR A 43 7.96 -7.07 -21.78
N TYR A 44 7.60 -7.45 -20.56
CA TYR A 44 8.27 -8.43 -19.71
C TYR A 44 7.40 -9.69 -19.64
N PRO A 45 7.74 -10.78 -20.35
CA PRO A 45 6.99 -12.04 -20.26
C PRO A 45 7.13 -12.66 -18.86
N ALA A 46 6.17 -13.46 -18.43
CA ALA A 46 6.20 -14.10 -17.12
C ALA A 46 7.48 -14.93 -16.91
N SER A 47 7.98 -15.58 -17.98
CA SER A 47 9.23 -16.36 -17.97
C SER A 47 10.48 -15.55 -17.59
N PHE A 48 10.49 -14.23 -17.84
CA PHE A 48 11.57 -13.35 -17.39
C PHE A 48 11.77 -13.37 -15.87
N PHE A 49 10.68 -13.57 -15.14
CA PHE A 49 10.68 -13.53 -13.68
C PHE A 49 10.94 -14.87 -13.02
N ASP A 50 10.91 -15.99 -13.73
CA ASP A 50 11.07 -17.35 -13.18
C ASP A 50 12.36 -17.50 -12.35
N GLN A 51 13.44 -16.84 -12.76
CA GLN A 51 14.72 -16.84 -12.03
C GLN A 51 14.62 -16.24 -10.63
N TYR A 52 13.64 -15.38 -10.38
CA TYR A 52 13.43 -14.68 -9.11
C TYR A 52 12.38 -15.37 -8.22
N GLN A 53 11.68 -16.38 -8.74
CA GLN A 53 10.63 -17.13 -8.06
C GLN A 53 9.60 -16.20 -7.36
N PRO A 54 8.96 -15.27 -8.08
CA PRO A 54 8.01 -14.33 -7.49
C PRO A 54 6.76 -15.06 -7.04
N TYR A 55 6.20 -14.67 -5.89
CA TYR A 55 4.91 -15.17 -5.40
C TYR A 55 3.75 -14.30 -5.90
N SER A 56 3.97 -13.00 -6.00
CA SER A 56 2.95 -12.01 -6.34
C SER A 56 3.39 -11.09 -7.49
N VAL A 57 2.44 -10.35 -8.04
CA VAL A 57 2.72 -9.29 -9.00
C VAL A 57 3.66 -8.24 -8.41
N ASN A 58 3.51 -7.92 -7.13
CA ASN A 58 4.38 -6.95 -6.48
C ASN A 58 5.86 -7.39 -6.49
N ASP A 59 6.12 -8.70 -6.28
CA ASP A 59 7.47 -9.26 -6.36
C ASP A 59 8.05 -9.18 -7.77
N MET A 60 7.19 -9.30 -8.79
CA MET A 60 7.61 -9.13 -10.19
C MET A 60 7.96 -7.67 -10.47
N LEU A 61 7.14 -6.73 -10.04
CA LEU A 61 7.32 -5.29 -10.29
C LEU A 61 8.61 -4.74 -9.66
N ILE A 62 8.97 -5.22 -8.48
CA ILE A 62 10.25 -4.87 -7.81
C ILE A 62 11.47 -5.23 -8.66
N ARG A 63 11.34 -6.20 -9.58
CA ARG A 63 12.43 -6.64 -10.46
C ARG A 63 12.54 -5.86 -11.77
N ILE A 64 11.58 -4.99 -12.05
CA ILE A 64 11.58 -4.16 -13.26
C ILE A 64 12.31 -2.85 -12.97
N PRO A 65 13.38 -2.52 -13.72
CA PRO A 65 14.14 -1.29 -13.51
C PRO A 65 13.27 -0.04 -13.66
N GLY A 66 13.32 0.85 -12.66
CA GLY A 66 12.64 2.15 -12.70
C GLY A 66 11.22 2.16 -12.10
N ILE A 67 10.62 1.01 -11.78
CA ILE A 67 9.27 0.95 -11.19
C ILE A 67 9.28 1.16 -9.67
N ASN A 68 10.35 0.81 -8.96
CA ASN A 68 10.46 0.95 -7.51
C ASN A 68 10.24 2.38 -6.97
N LEU A 69 10.50 3.39 -7.80
CA LEU A 69 10.26 4.80 -7.45
C LEU A 69 8.79 5.19 -7.55
N ALA A 70 8.03 4.45 -8.34
CA ALA A 70 6.65 4.74 -8.71
C ALA A 70 5.63 4.11 -7.76
N LEU A 71 5.92 2.91 -7.26
CA LEU A 71 5.02 2.16 -6.38
C LEU A 71 5.20 2.49 -4.89
N GLY A 72 5.91 3.57 -4.56
CA GLY A 72 6.10 3.99 -3.16
C GLY A 72 6.91 2.96 -2.38
N GLY A 73 8.09 2.56 -2.93
CA GLY A 73 9.00 1.64 -2.27
C GLY A 73 9.20 2.01 -0.80
N GLU A 74 9.14 1.02 0.07
CA GLU A 74 9.45 1.16 1.49
C GLU A 74 10.91 1.63 1.65
N GLY A 75 11.12 2.95 1.60
CA GLY A 75 12.33 3.56 2.14
C GLY A 75 12.29 3.42 3.68
N PRO A 76 13.46 3.55 4.36
CA PRO A 76 13.53 3.48 5.81
C PRO A 76 12.45 4.38 6.42
N ARG A 77 11.65 3.84 7.32
CA ARG A 77 10.57 4.54 8.02
C ARG A 77 11.16 5.70 8.79
N ASP A 78 11.12 6.88 8.19
CA ASP A 78 11.37 8.11 8.91
C ASP A 78 10.07 8.44 9.67
N SER A 79 10.11 8.27 10.96
CA SER A 79 8.98 8.48 11.87
C SER A 79 8.69 9.97 11.96
N GLY A 80 7.81 10.48 11.11
CA GLY A 80 7.35 11.88 11.18
C GLY A 80 6.88 12.53 9.89
N GLY A 81 6.94 11.88 8.75
CA GLY A 81 6.54 12.44 7.45
C GLY A 81 5.16 11.99 7.01
N ASN A 82 4.28 12.95 6.82
CA ASN A 82 2.96 12.85 6.18
C ASN A 82 3.08 12.08 4.85
N ARG A 83 2.80 10.77 4.82
CA ARG A 83 2.86 9.87 3.66
C ARG A 83 1.58 9.81 2.83
N GLY A 84 0.81 10.84 2.90
CA GLY A 84 -0.21 11.11 1.91
C GLY A 84 0.30 12.19 0.98
N GLY A 85 1.10 11.84 -0.03
CA GLY A 85 1.23 12.72 -1.18
C GLY A 85 -0.19 12.93 -1.68
N ASN A 86 -0.72 14.12 -1.43
CA ASN A 86 -2.06 14.54 -1.83
C ASN A 86 -2.21 14.41 -3.35
N GLN A 87 -2.48 13.20 -3.83
CA GLN A 87 -3.08 13.04 -5.15
C GLN A 87 -4.55 13.45 -5.01
N ARG A 88 -4.80 14.73 -5.21
CA ARG A 88 -6.14 15.26 -5.28
C ARG A 88 -6.77 14.80 -6.58
N GLY A 89 -7.86 14.02 -6.49
CA GLY A 89 -8.62 13.55 -7.65
C GLY A 89 -8.02 12.33 -8.36
N LEU A 90 -8.72 11.83 -9.36
CA LEU A 90 -8.36 10.65 -10.16
C LEU A 90 -7.38 10.95 -11.31
N GLY A 91 -6.95 12.18 -11.47
CA GLY A 91 -6.20 12.67 -12.63
C GLY A 91 -4.81 13.23 -12.37
N ALA A 92 -4.43 13.46 -11.12
CA ALA A 92 -3.14 14.09 -10.82
C ALA A 92 -1.99 13.09 -10.92
N GLY A 93 -1.12 13.33 -11.88
CA GLY A 93 0.07 12.62 -12.30
C GLY A 93 0.80 11.77 -11.27
N GLY A 94 0.69 10.47 -11.42
CA GLY A 94 1.50 9.44 -10.78
C GLY A 94 1.56 8.25 -11.71
N ASP A 95 2.51 7.35 -11.51
CA ASP A 95 2.59 6.12 -12.27
C ASP A 95 1.28 5.34 -12.08
N GLN A 96 0.72 4.90 -13.20
CA GLN A 96 -0.57 4.25 -13.22
C GLN A 96 -0.39 2.77 -13.41
N VAL A 97 -1.10 1.98 -12.60
CA VAL A 97 -1.13 0.53 -12.75
C VAL A 97 -2.47 0.11 -13.33
N LEU A 98 -2.42 -0.67 -14.39
CA LEU A 98 -3.57 -1.26 -15.06
C LEU A 98 -3.52 -2.78 -14.91
N ILE A 99 -4.68 -3.42 -14.85
CA ILE A 99 -4.83 -4.87 -15.00
C ILE A 99 -5.66 -5.12 -16.26
N ASN A 100 -5.10 -5.86 -17.21
CA ASN A 100 -5.73 -6.11 -18.50
C ASN A 100 -6.16 -4.81 -19.23
N GLY A 101 -5.29 -3.78 -19.22
CA GLY A 101 -5.58 -2.48 -19.81
C GLY A 101 -6.56 -1.61 -19.03
N ARG A 102 -6.98 -2.03 -17.84
CA ARG A 102 -8.01 -1.38 -17.03
C ARG A 102 -7.43 -0.85 -15.74
N ARG A 103 -7.83 0.34 -15.35
CA ARG A 103 -7.38 0.97 -14.11
C ARG A 103 -7.87 0.19 -12.89
N ILE A 104 -6.97 -0.01 -11.93
CA ILE A 104 -7.36 -0.47 -10.61
C ILE A 104 -8.01 0.72 -9.91
N ALA A 105 -9.22 0.54 -9.37
CA ALA A 105 -9.81 1.54 -8.50
C ALA A 105 -9.06 1.53 -7.18
N GLY A 106 -8.64 2.68 -6.70
CA GLY A 106 -7.87 2.85 -5.47
C GLY A 106 -6.96 4.06 -5.55
N LYS A 107 -6.83 4.79 -4.43
CA LYS A 107 -5.85 5.85 -4.31
C LYS A 107 -4.50 5.31 -3.83
N GLY A 108 -3.46 5.49 -4.65
CA GLY A 108 -2.04 5.42 -4.30
C GLY A 108 -1.55 4.22 -3.47
N ASN A 109 -1.80 4.18 -2.19
CA ASN A 109 -1.28 3.15 -1.29
C ASN A 109 -2.02 1.81 -1.37
N GLU A 110 -3.25 1.80 -1.86
CA GLU A 110 -4.08 0.60 -1.95
C GLU A 110 -3.75 -0.23 -3.20
N GLY A 111 -3.27 0.42 -4.26
CA GLY A 111 -2.84 -0.26 -5.48
C GLY A 111 -1.72 -1.27 -5.23
N SER A 112 -0.71 -0.95 -4.43
CA SER A 112 0.39 -1.87 -4.11
C SER A 112 -0.07 -3.07 -3.27
N GLN A 113 -1.04 -2.88 -2.39
CA GLN A 113 -1.64 -3.96 -1.62
C GLN A 113 -2.49 -4.89 -2.50
N GLN A 114 -3.21 -4.34 -3.47
CA GLN A 114 -3.94 -5.17 -4.45
C GLN A 114 -2.98 -6.01 -5.30
N LEU A 115 -1.85 -5.44 -5.71
CA LEU A 115 -0.84 -6.13 -6.52
C LEU A 115 -0.15 -7.28 -5.77
N SER A 116 0.01 -7.16 -4.46
CA SER A 116 0.55 -8.25 -3.63
C SER A 116 -0.39 -9.45 -3.52
N ARG A 117 -1.68 -9.27 -3.81
CA ARG A 117 -2.70 -10.32 -3.76
C ARG A 117 -2.87 -11.08 -5.08
N ILE A 118 -2.34 -10.55 -6.19
CA ILE A 118 -2.39 -11.23 -7.48
C ILE A 118 -1.19 -12.20 -7.55
N PRO A 119 -1.43 -13.52 -7.65
CA PRO A 119 -0.35 -14.49 -7.78
C PRO A 119 0.46 -14.25 -9.05
N ALA A 120 1.78 -14.36 -8.97
CA ALA A 120 2.65 -14.26 -10.14
C ALA A 120 2.33 -15.33 -11.21
N SER A 121 1.81 -16.48 -10.78
CA SER A 121 1.39 -17.57 -11.67
C SER A 121 0.26 -17.21 -12.62
N GLU A 122 -0.56 -16.21 -12.27
CA GLU A 122 -1.68 -15.74 -13.10
C GLU A 122 -1.25 -14.69 -14.13
N VAL A 123 -0.02 -14.18 -14.05
CA VAL A 123 0.49 -13.16 -14.99
C VAL A 123 0.92 -13.83 -16.30
N GLN A 124 0.49 -13.27 -17.42
CA GLN A 124 0.97 -13.62 -18.74
C GLN A 124 2.22 -12.80 -19.10
N TYR A 125 2.13 -11.47 -18.95
CA TYR A 125 3.23 -10.54 -19.12
C TYR A 125 2.93 -9.20 -18.42
N ILE A 126 3.96 -8.38 -18.25
CA ILE A 126 3.85 -7.01 -17.76
C ILE A 126 4.35 -6.06 -18.83
N GLU A 127 3.57 -5.05 -19.15
CA GLU A 127 3.93 -4.00 -20.09
C GLU A 127 4.26 -2.70 -19.36
N ILE A 128 5.36 -2.08 -19.76
CA ILE A 128 5.73 -0.75 -19.34
C ILE A 128 5.57 0.19 -20.52
N ILE A 129 4.57 1.05 -20.44
CA ILE A 129 4.19 1.97 -21.47
C ILE A 129 4.69 3.36 -21.09
N ARG A 130 5.49 3.98 -21.96
CA ARG A 130 6.01 5.33 -21.77
C ARG A 130 5.41 6.24 -22.82
N GLY A 131 4.75 7.30 -22.38
CA GLY A 131 4.06 8.23 -23.25
C GLY A 131 2.57 7.97 -23.34
N THR A 132 1.88 8.69 -24.22
CA THR A 132 0.44 8.56 -24.41
C THR A 132 0.15 7.35 -25.29
N SER A 133 -0.54 6.36 -24.76
CA SER A 133 -1.11 5.26 -25.54
C SER A 133 -2.60 5.58 -25.74
N GLY A 134 -3.02 5.82 -26.99
CA GLY A 134 -4.38 6.24 -27.31
C GLY A 134 -5.48 5.23 -26.90
N ASP A 135 -5.12 3.98 -26.65
CA ASP A 135 -6.05 2.91 -26.29
C ASP A 135 -6.18 2.70 -24.78
N LEU A 136 -5.25 3.22 -24.00
CA LEU A 136 -5.25 3.08 -22.54
C LEU A 136 -5.62 4.41 -21.88
N ASP A 137 -6.39 4.34 -20.80
CA ASP A 137 -6.77 5.52 -20.00
C ASP A 137 -5.58 5.99 -19.16
N VAL A 138 -4.63 6.63 -19.83
CA VAL A 138 -3.37 7.08 -19.24
C VAL A 138 -3.27 8.58 -19.34
N ARG A 139 -3.04 9.27 -18.24
CA ARG A 139 -2.89 10.71 -18.18
C ARG A 139 -1.51 11.13 -17.71
N GLY A 140 -1.00 12.14 -18.41
CA GLY A 140 0.23 12.83 -18.05
C GLY A 140 1.46 11.96 -18.26
N GLY A 141 2.53 12.44 -18.83
CA GLY A 141 3.79 11.77 -19.19
C GLY A 141 4.41 10.77 -18.19
N ALA A 142 3.61 10.23 -17.30
CA ALA A 142 3.92 9.18 -16.34
C ALA A 142 4.03 7.82 -17.04
N GLN A 143 4.83 6.98 -16.47
CA GLN A 143 4.99 5.60 -16.89
C GLN A 143 3.74 4.80 -16.49
N VAL A 144 3.19 3.99 -17.39
CA VAL A 144 2.07 3.10 -17.13
C VAL A 144 2.56 1.68 -17.06
N VAL A 145 2.12 0.98 -16.02
CA VAL A 145 2.36 -0.45 -15.83
C VAL A 145 1.07 -1.19 -16.13
N ASN A 146 1.02 -1.96 -17.21
CA ASN A 146 -0.12 -2.81 -17.52
C ASN A 146 0.22 -4.27 -17.21
N ILE A 147 -0.50 -4.86 -16.28
CA ILE A 147 -0.36 -6.25 -15.90
C ILE A 147 -1.40 -7.05 -16.69
N VAL A 148 -0.93 -7.87 -17.60
CA VAL A 148 -1.81 -8.72 -18.41
C VAL A 148 -1.84 -10.11 -17.77
N LEU A 149 -3.03 -10.49 -17.32
CA LEU A 149 -3.27 -11.81 -16.73
C LEU A 149 -3.50 -12.85 -17.83
N LYS A 150 -3.17 -14.10 -17.55
CA LYS A 150 -3.45 -15.23 -18.44
C LYS A 150 -4.94 -15.30 -18.75
N GLU A 151 -5.28 -15.38 -20.03
CA GLU A 151 -6.65 -15.66 -20.42
C GLU A 151 -6.99 -17.09 -19.96
N ALA A 152 -7.91 -17.20 -19.03
CA ALA A 152 -8.48 -18.48 -18.68
C ALA A 152 -9.46 -18.89 -19.77
N ASP A 153 -9.14 -19.90 -20.55
CA ASP A 153 -10.06 -20.55 -21.49
C ASP A 153 -11.30 -21.07 -20.72
N GLN A 154 -12.27 -20.20 -20.44
CA GLN A 154 -13.53 -20.48 -19.74
C GLN A 154 -13.37 -21.32 -18.44
N LYS A 155 -12.24 -21.22 -17.76
CA LYS A 155 -11.94 -21.95 -16.53
C LYS A 155 -11.65 -20.99 -15.41
N THR A 156 -12.16 -21.30 -14.23
CA THR A 156 -11.77 -20.64 -13.00
C THR A 156 -10.42 -21.20 -12.56
N SER A 157 -9.47 -20.32 -12.29
CA SER A 157 -8.22 -20.63 -11.61
C SER A 157 -8.33 -20.27 -10.13
N TYR A 158 -7.74 -21.12 -9.28
CA TYR A 158 -7.69 -20.91 -7.84
C TYR A 158 -6.24 -20.93 -7.40
N ALA A 159 -5.83 -19.97 -6.60
CA ALA A 159 -4.55 -20.00 -5.92
C ALA A 159 -4.77 -19.87 -4.42
N PHE A 160 -3.97 -20.59 -3.64
CA PHE A 160 -3.95 -20.46 -2.20
C PHE A 160 -2.51 -20.55 -1.69
N GLU A 161 -2.25 -19.79 -0.67
CA GLU A 161 -0.98 -19.76 0.07
C GLU A 161 -1.31 -19.95 1.54
N ILE A 162 -0.53 -20.74 2.24
CA ILE A 162 -0.56 -20.88 3.69
C ILE A 162 0.87 -20.66 4.17
N ASN A 163 1.04 -19.76 5.10
CA ASN A 163 2.31 -19.41 5.70
C ASN A 163 2.26 -19.55 7.23
N MET A 164 3.43 -19.61 7.82
CA MET A 164 3.61 -19.62 9.27
C MET A 164 4.88 -18.85 9.60
N ASP A 165 4.75 -17.68 10.18
CA ASP A 165 5.89 -16.89 10.64
C ASP A 165 6.32 -17.35 12.03
N HIS A 166 7.63 -17.54 12.20
CA HIS A 166 8.25 -17.83 13.49
C HIS A 166 9.17 -16.69 13.88
N TYR A 167 8.86 -16.05 15.00
CA TYR A 167 9.59 -14.90 15.51
C TYR A 167 10.67 -15.32 16.52
N HIS A 168 11.68 -14.48 16.69
CA HIS A 168 12.86 -14.75 17.51
C HIS A 168 12.54 -15.01 18.99
N ASP A 169 11.40 -14.50 19.51
CA ASP A 169 10.90 -14.74 20.86
C ASP A 169 10.08 -16.03 20.99
N GLY A 170 9.97 -16.81 19.89
CA GLY A 170 9.29 -18.10 19.86
C GLY A 170 7.79 -18.03 19.51
N LYS A 171 7.23 -16.86 19.23
CA LYS A 171 5.83 -16.73 18.79
C LYS A 171 5.67 -17.20 17.34
N TYR A 172 4.53 -17.82 17.06
CA TYR A 172 4.11 -18.26 15.73
C TYR A 172 2.87 -17.50 15.29
N GLN A 173 2.85 -17.03 14.04
CA GLN A 173 1.71 -16.39 13.42
C GLN A 173 1.33 -17.11 12.12
N PRO A 174 0.17 -17.81 12.10
CA PRO A 174 -0.32 -18.44 10.88
C PRO A 174 -0.99 -17.41 9.99
N GLY A 175 -0.68 -17.46 8.69
CA GLY A 175 -1.29 -16.61 7.69
C GLY A 175 -1.73 -17.39 6.46
N GLY A 176 -2.39 -16.71 5.53
CA GLY A 176 -2.75 -17.32 4.26
C GLY A 176 -3.50 -16.38 3.34
N LYS A 177 -3.43 -16.71 2.06
CA LYS A 177 -4.10 -16.00 0.97
C LYS A 177 -4.89 -16.98 0.13
N PHE A 178 -6.00 -16.53 -0.36
CA PHE A 178 -6.82 -17.23 -1.34
C PHE A 178 -7.18 -16.30 -2.48
N SER A 179 -7.09 -16.75 -3.71
CA SER A 179 -7.62 -16.02 -4.86
C SER A 179 -8.32 -16.96 -5.84
N ALA A 180 -9.29 -16.39 -6.56
CA ALA A 180 -9.99 -17.03 -7.65
C ALA A 180 -10.11 -16.04 -8.80
N THR A 181 -9.66 -16.44 -9.98
CA THR A 181 -9.81 -15.65 -11.21
C THR A 181 -10.50 -16.48 -12.26
N GLY A 182 -11.30 -15.84 -13.10
CA GLY A 182 -12.00 -16.58 -14.15
C GLY A 182 -12.67 -15.70 -15.17
N LEU A 183 -12.94 -16.33 -16.32
CA LEU A 183 -13.73 -15.78 -17.40
C LEU A 183 -14.90 -16.74 -17.68
N ASN A 184 -16.12 -16.23 -17.68
CA ASN A 184 -17.31 -16.97 -18.05
C ASN A 184 -18.11 -16.20 -19.09
N GLY A 185 -17.88 -16.49 -20.34
CA GLY A 185 -18.46 -15.77 -21.46
C GLY A 185 -17.96 -14.31 -21.45
N ARG A 186 -18.88 -13.37 -21.17
CA ARG A 186 -18.63 -11.93 -21.11
C ARG A 186 -18.32 -11.40 -19.70
N PHE A 187 -18.28 -12.29 -18.72
CA PHE A 187 -18.04 -11.94 -17.32
C PHE A 187 -16.65 -12.38 -16.90
N ASN A 188 -15.81 -11.47 -16.52
CA ASN A 188 -14.52 -11.72 -15.90
C ASN A 188 -14.54 -11.33 -14.41
N TYR A 189 -13.81 -12.06 -13.60
CA TYR A 189 -13.75 -11.79 -12.18
C TYR A 189 -12.39 -12.16 -11.60
N PHE A 190 -12.00 -11.41 -10.59
CA PHE A 190 -10.92 -11.71 -9.66
C PHE A 190 -11.43 -11.48 -8.25
N LEU A 191 -11.30 -12.50 -7.40
CA LEU A 191 -11.65 -12.46 -5.99
C LEU A 191 -10.44 -12.80 -5.16
N SER A 192 -10.19 -12.11 -4.06
CA SER A 192 -9.13 -12.48 -3.11
C SER A 192 -9.54 -12.27 -1.67
N ALA A 193 -9.00 -13.12 -0.80
CA ALA A 193 -9.10 -13.01 0.65
C ALA A 193 -7.72 -13.25 1.25
N GLU A 194 -7.37 -12.48 2.27
CA GLU A 194 -6.05 -12.50 2.89
C GLU A 194 -6.18 -12.36 4.40
N LEU A 195 -5.39 -13.13 5.13
CA LEU A 195 -5.15 -13.01 6.56
C LEU A 195 -3.64 -13.14 6.77
N GLU A 196 -2.96 -12.07 7.15
CA GLU A 196 -1.51 -12.07 7.39
C GLU A 196 -1.15 -11.44 8.74
N PRO A 197 -1.37 -12.17 9.84
CA PRO A 197 -1.01 -11.68 11.17
C PRO A 197 0.48 -11.36 11.25
N ARG A 198 0.81 -10.34 12.04
CA ARG A 198 2.18 -9.91 12.27
C ARG A 198 2.41 -9.74 13.77
N TRP A 199 3.59 -10.15 14.18
CA TRP A 199 4.09 -9.94 15.53
C TRP A 199 5.34 -9.09 15.50
N GLU A 200 5.44 -8.16 16.41
CA GLU A 200 6.65 -7.37 16.60
C GLU A 200 7.07 -7.45 18.05
N TYR A 201 8.35 -7.70 18.30
CA TYR A 201 8.95 -7.67 19.63
C TYR A 201 10.35 -7.08 19.54
N ARG A 202 10.63 -6.11 20.40
CA ARG A 202 11.93 -5.47 20.51
C ARG A 202 12.23 -5.15 21.96
N ASP A 203 13.44 -5.45 22.41
CA ASP A 203 14.02 -4.98 23.65
C ASP A 203 14.95 -3.81 23.39
N GLY A 204 15.03 -2.92 24.31
CA GLY A 204 15.87 -1.73 24.24
C GLY A 204 16.32 -1.28 25.60
N PHE A 205 17.47 -0.64 25.61
CA PHE A 205 18.07 -0.03 26.77
C PHE A 205 18.32 1.44 26.49
N GLU A 206 17.88 2.32 27.38
CA GLU A 206 18.02 3.75 27.25
C GLU A 206 18.70 4.32 28.50
N GLU A 207 19.66 5.22 28.30
CA GLU A 207 20.29 6.01 29.34
C GLU A 207 19.91 7.48 29.18
N SER A 208 19.26 8.03 30.20
CA SER A 208 18.95 9.46 30.28
C SER A 208 20.07 10.18 31.00
N LEU A 209 20.55 11.30 30.45
CA LEU A 209 21.63 12.10 31.02
C LEU A 209 21.13 13.45 31.50
N ASN A 210 21.68 13.91 32.59
CA ASN A 210 21.58 15.29 33.05
C ASN A 210 22.38 16.23 32.13
N VAL A 211 22.17 17.52 32.25
CA VAL A 211 22.86 18.56 31.45
C VAL A 211 24.39 18.51 31.65
N ASP A 212 24.86 18.05 32.82
CA ASP A 212 26.27 17.87 33.15
C ASP A 212 26.88 16.55 32.67
N GLY A 213 26.07 15.70 31.99
CA GLY A 213 26.49 14.39 31.49
C GLY A 213 26.44 13.25 32.49
N SER A 214 25.99 13.49 33.72
CA SER A 214 25.75 12.42 34.70
C SER A 214 24.48 11.64 34.36
N LEU A 215 24.42 10.35 34.71
CA LEU A 215 23.24 9.51 34.53
C LEU A 215 22.08 10.04 35.34
N ASN A 216 20.91 10.13 34.74
CA ASN A 216 19.65 10.58 35.30
C ASN A 216 18.74 9.38 35.58
N GLU A 217 18.44 8.60 34.54
CA GLU A 217 17.60 7.43 34.59
C GLU A 217 18.18 6.33 33.71
N ILE A 218 17.95 5.07 34.08
CA ILE A 218 18.21 3.89 33.25
C ILE A 218 16.85 3.26 32.97
N ILE A 219 16.57 2.97 31.69
CA ILE A 219 15.29 2.44 31.22
C ILE A 219 15.52 1.16 30.44
N ASP A 220 15.07 0.04 31.01
CA ASP A 220 14.90 -1.20 30.27
C ASP A 220 13.51 -1.18 29.63
N ARG A 221 13.44 -1.34 28.32
CA ARG A 221 12.20 -1.24 27.56
C ARG A 221 11.95 -2.48 26.71
N ASN A 222 10.75 -3.05 26.83
CA ASN A 222 10.24 -4.07 25.93
C ASN A 222 9.06 -3.48 25.16
N PHE A 223 9.11 -3.59 23.84
CA PHE A 223 8.02 -3.21 22.97
C PHE A 223 7.48 -4.46 22.27
N GLY A 224 6.17 -4.61 22.23
CA GLY A 224 5.50 -5.69 21.51
C GLY A 224 4.29 -5.18 20.75
N GLY A 225 3.96 -5.86 19.66
CA GLY A 225 2.78 -5.56 18.87
C GLY A 225 2.20 -6.80 18.20
N ASP A 226 0.89 -6.97 18.28
CA ASP A 226 0.13 -8.06 17.66
C ASP A 226 -0.89 -7.47 16.69
N SER A 227 -0.82 -7.85 15.42
CA SER A 227 -1.62 -7.30 14.33
C SER A 227 -2.27 -8.43 13.55
N TRP A 228 -3.58 -8.30 13.26
CA TRP A 228 -4.39 -9.30 12.56
C TRP A 228 -5.08 -8.69 11.34
N PRO A 229 -4.32 -8.22 10.33
CA PRO A 229 -4.90 -7.66 9.13
C PRO A 229 -5.64 -8.72 8.33
N THR A 230 -6.86 -8.40 7.97
CA THR A 230 -7.70 -9.15 7.03
C THR A 230 -8.07 -8.27 5.86
N ALA A 231 -8.10 -8.85 4.68
CA ALA A 231 -8.52 -8.13 3.49
C ALA A 231 -9.35 -9.04 2.58
N PHE A 232 -10.36 -8.44 1.96
CA PHE A 232 -11.14 -9.03 0.89
C PHE A 232 -11.18 -8.06 -0.29
N SER A 233 -11.01 -8.57 -1.52
CA SER A 233 -11.21 -7.77 -2.73
C SER A 233 -11.92 -8.55 -3.81
N ALA A 234 -12.68 -7.81 -4.63
CA ALA A 234 -13.37 -8.32 -5.80
C ALA A 234 -13.24 -7.33 -6.96
N ASN A 235 -12.77 -7.81 -8.11
CA ASN A 235 -12.75 -7.06 -9.35
C ASN A 235 -13.62 -7.82 -10.34
N LEU A 236 -14.65 -7.18 -10.85
CA LEU A 236 -15.66 -7.75 -11.72
C LEU A 236 -15.72 -6.95 -13.02
N GLY A 237 -15.69 -7.62 -14.14
CA GLY A 237 -15.84 -6.98 -15.44
C GLY A 237 -16.94 -7.67 -16.24
N TYR A 238 -17.74 -6.88 -16.94
CA TYR A 238 -18.80 -7.39 -17.80
C TYR A 238 -18.84 -6.66 -19.14
N GLU A 239 -18.74 -7.44 -20.20
CA GLU A 239 -18.86 -6.96 -21.57
C GLU A 239 -20.29 -7.19 -22.07
N PHE A 240 -21.13 -6.15 -22.06
CA PHE A 240 -22.50 -6.24 -22.57
C PHE A 240 -22.50 -6.57 -24.07
N ASP A 241 -21.60 -5.92 -24.79
CA ASP A 241 -21.26 -6.14 -26.20
C ASP A 241 -19.86 -5.56 -26.48
N GLU A 242 -19.39 -5.59 -27.74
CA GLU A 242 -18.09 -5.08 -28.17
C GLU A 242 -17.86 -3.57 -27.91
N ARG A 243 -18.95 -2.83 -27.63
CA ARG A 243 -18.93 -1.37 -27.43
C ARG A 243 -19.24 -0.94 -26.02
N ASN A 244 -19.76 -1.84 -25.19
CA ASN A 244 -20.28 -1.51 -23.88
C ASN A 244 -19.60 -2.41 -22.82
N ILE A 245 -18.77 -1.81 -21.98
CA ILE A 245 -18.00 -2.50 -20.97
C ILE A 245 -18.22 -1.82 -19.62
N ALA A 246 -18.45 -2.62 -18.58
CA ALA A 246 -18.52 -2.14 -17.19
C ALA A 246 -17.58 -2.91 -16.30
N ASN A 247 -16.94 -2.21 -15.37
CA ASN A 247 -16.10 -2.79 -14.33
C ASN A 247 -16.59 -2.32 -12.96
N LEU A 248 -16.48 -3.21 -11.96
CA LEU A 248 -16.78 -2.93 -10.57
C LEU A 248 -15.65 -3.50 -9.71
N ASN A 249 -15.12 -2.69 -8.82
CA ASN A 249 -14.10 -3.06 -7.86
C ASN A 249 -14.65 -2.86 -6.46
N PHE A 250 -14.35 -3.78 -5.58
CA PHE A 250 -14.72 -3.72 -4.17
C PHE A 250 -13.56 -4.16 -3.31
N GLN A 251 -13.31 -3.47 -2.20
CA GLN A 251 -12.31 -3.82 -1.21
C GLN A 251 -12.86 -3.60 0.19
N LEU A 252 -12.50 -4.50 1.10
CA LEU A 252 -12.78 -4.41 2.52
C LEU A 252 -11.51 -4.80 3.26
N THR A 253 -11.09 -3.98 4.23
CA THR A 253 -9.96 -4.30 5.11
C THR A 253 -10.32 -4.06 6.56
N ASN A 254 -9.78 -4.89 7.42
CA ASN A 254 -9.87 -4.73 8.87
C ASN A 254 -8.52 -5.10 9.46
N ASN A 255 -8.05 -4.34 10.44
CA ASN A 255 -6.84 -4.64 11.17
C ASN A 255 -7.01 -4.28 12.64
N ASN A 256 -6.98 -5.28 13.50
CA ASN A 256 -6.92 -5.09 14.94
C ASN A 256 -5.46 -5.19 15.37
N PHE A 257 -4.93 -4.10 15.86
CA PHE A 257 -3.54 -4.00 16.30
C PHE A 257 -3.48 -3.64 17.79
N LEU A 258 -2.76 -4.45 18.56
CA LEU A 258 -2.45 -4.14 19.95
C LEU A 258 -0.95 -3.92 20.07
N SER A 259 -0.52 -2.69 20.36
CA SER A 259 0.85 -2.42 20.77
C SER A 259 0.96 -2.18 22.25
N TYR A 260 2.09 -2.56 22.84
CA TYR A 260 2.43 -2.26 24.20
C TYR A 260 3.93 -1.94 24.34
N ALA A 261 4.25 -1.11 25.32
CA ALA A 261 5.62 -0.83 25.71
C ALA A 261 5.75 -0.90 27.22
N ASP A 262 6.49 -1.88 27.71
CA ASP A 262 6.87 -2.00 29.11
C ASP A 262 8.19 -1.29 29.34
N ARG A 263 8.25 -0.43 30.37
CA ARG A 263 9.45 0.29 30.79
C ARG A 263 9.71 0.03 32.26
N MET A 264 10.87 -0.51 32.58
CA MET A 264 11.41 -0.54 33.93
C MET A 264 12.40 0.61 34.07
N ILE A 265 12.03 1.62 34.83
CA ILE A 265 12.77 2.88 34.94
C ILE A 265 13.44 2.90 36.30
N THR A 266 14.77 3.01 36.34
CA THR A 266 15.57 3.23 37.52
C THR A 266 15.94 4.70 37.61
N ASP A 267 15.36 5.43 38.57
CA ASP A 267 15.65 6.85 38.83
C ASP A 267 16.89 6.98 39.71
N LEU A 268 17.94 7.52 39.15
CA LEU A 268 19.24 7.73 39.83
C LEU A 268 19.35 9.13 40.48
N ARG A 269 18.31 9.96 40.40
CA ARG A 269 18.29 11.29 41.06
C ARG A 269 18.00 11.21 42.56
N VAL A 270 17.55 10.05 43.00
CA VAL A 270 17.25 9.78 44.42
C VAL A 270 18.18 8.73 45.01
N ASP A 271 18.49 8.81 46.29
CA ASP A 271 19.34 7.85 46.99
C ASP A 271 18.55 7.27 48.18
N PRO A 272 18.31 5.97 48.26
CA PRO A 272 18.64 4.96 47.24
C PRO A 272 17.85 5.15 45.92
N ALA A 273 18.39 4.67 44.79
CA ALA A 273 17.72 4.71 43.50
C ALA A 273 16.33 4.08 43.56
N ALA A 274 15.34 4.74 42.99
CA ALA A 274 13.97 4.29 42.95
C ALA A 274 13.65 3.59 41.62
N MET A 275 12.89 2.49 41.71
CA MET A 275 12.40 1.77 40.51
C MET A 275 10.90 2.02 40.34
N ARG A 276 10.48 2.23 39.10
CA ARG A 276 9.07 2.25 38.72
C ARG A 276 8.88 1.46 37.44
N VAL A 277 7.71 0.87 37.27
CA VAL A 277 7.33 0.15 36.06
C VAL A 277 6.16 0.88 35.39
N GLU A 278 6.33 1.18 34.14
CA GLU A 278 5.29 1.79 33.31
C GLU A 278 4.94 0.85 32.16
N ARG A 279 3.66 0.79 31.80
CA ARG A 279 3.15 0.11 30.61
C ARG A 279 2.31 1.08 29.80
N ASP A 280 2.66 1.28 28.54
CA ASP A 280 1.78 1.86 27.53
C ASP A 280 1.06 0.73 26.80
N GLU A 281 -0.25 0.80 26.68
CA GLU A 281 -1.07 -0.09 25.86
C GLU A 281 -1.85 0.75 24.86
N THR A 282 -1.81 0.34 23.61
CA THR A 282 -2.47 1.08 22.51
C THR A 282 -3.18 0.08 21.59
N PRO A 283 -4.40 -0.38 21.96
CA PRO A 283 -5.27 -1.05 21.00
C PRO A 283 -5.70 -0.06 19.93
N THR A 284 -5.63 -0.51 18.68
CA THR A 284 -6.02 0.25 17.50
C THR A 284 -6.90 -0.63 16.63
N GLU A 285 -8.02 -0.11 16.17
CA GLU A 285 -8.92 -0.74 15.22
C GLU A 285 -8.92 0.09 13.94
N ASP A 286 -8.48 -0.53 12.83
CA ASP A 286 -8.49 0.07 11.50
C ASP A 286 -9.49 -0.67 10.62
N GLU A 287 -10.48 0.03 10.11
CA GLU A 287 -11.45 -0.52 9.18
C GLU A 287 -11.51 0.35 7.93
N SER A 288 -11.52 -0.28 6.76
CA SER A 288 -11.78 0.46 5.53
C SER A 288 -12.56 -0.34 4.51
N TRP A 289 -13.33 0.38 3.70
CA TRP A 289 -13.95 -0.17 2.50
C TRP A 289 -13.85 0.80 1.34
N GLU A 290 -13.80 0.24 0.14
CA GLU A 290 -13.85 0.99 -1.11
C GLU A 290 -14.72 0.27 -2.12
N ILE A 291 -15.53 1.02 -2.83
CA ILE A 291 -16.21 0.59 -4.04
C ILE A 291 -15.91 1.56 -5.16
N GLY A 292 -15.47 1.04 -6.29
CA GLY A 292 -15.23 1.82 -7.48
C GLY A 292 -15.75 1.09 -8.71
N GLY A 293 -15.97 1.81 -9.78
CA GLY A 293 -16.35 1.20 -11.04
C GLY A 293 -16.29 2.19 -12.17
N ASP A 294 -16.29 1.63 -13.37
CA ASP A 294 -16.36 2.41 -14.58
C ASP A 294 -17.26 1.75 -15.63
N TYR A 295 -17.82 2.58 -16.46
CA TYR A 295 -18.56 2.18 -17.65
C TYR A 295 -18.00 2.91 -18.86
N MET A 296 -17.74 2.18 -19.92
CA MET A 296 -17.25 2.70 -21.19
C MET A 296 -18.21 2.33 -22.34
N HIS A 297 -18.52 3.32 -23.17
CA HIS A 297 -19.25 3.15 -24.41
C HIS A 297 -18.41 3.62 -25.59
N VAL A 298 -18.22 2.75 -26.59
CA VAL A 298 -17.54 3.07 -27.86
C VAL A 298 -18.55 3.35 -28.94
N PHE A 299 -18.54 4.55 -29.49
CA PHE A 299 -19.44 4.97 -30.56
C PHE A 299 -18.99 4.40 -31.92
N GLU A 300 -19.87 4.42 -32.93
CA GLU A 300 -19.57 3.93 -34.28
C GLU A 300 -18.41 4.67 -34.97
N ASN A 301 -18.19 5.92 -34.63
CA ASN A 301 -17.10 6.74 -35.14
C ASN A 301 -15.77 6.53 -34.37
N GLY A 302 -15.68 5.56 -33.48
CA GLY A 302 -14.49 5.28 -32.68
C GLY A 302 -14.34 6.14 -31.42
N SER A 303 -15.16 7.20 -31.25
CA SER A 303 -15.11 8.00 -30.03
C SER A 303 -15.59 7.19 -28.80
N ARG A 304 -15.13 7.56 -27.62
CA ARG A 304 -15.39 6.83 -26.38
C ARG A 304 -15.97 7.76 -25.32
N TRP A 305 -17.04 7.34 -24.69
CA TRP A 305 -17.54 7.95 -23.45
C TRP A 305 -17.26 7.04 -22.29
N ARG A 306 -16.67 7.61 -21.23
CA ARG A 306 -16.36 6.89 -20.02
C ARG A 306 -16.91 7.65 -18.80
N THR A 307 -17.49 6.90 -17.89
CA THR A 307 -17.87 7.41 -16.57
C THR A 307 -17.28 6.48 -15.54
N LEU A 308 -16.67 7.05 -14.53
CA LEU A 308 -16.12 6.30 -13.40
C LEU A 308 -16.58 6.91 -12.08
N PHE A 309 -16.63 6.09 -11.05
CA PHE A 309 -16.94 6.52 -9.69
C PHE A 309 -16.06 5.77 -8.68
N ILE A 310 -15.78 6.43 -7.55
CA ILE A 310 -15.17 5.83 -6.36
C ILE A 310 -15.94 6.35 -5.15
N ALA A 311 -16.19 5.46 -4.19
CA ALA A 311 -16.61 5.81 -2.85
C ALA A 311 -15.84 4.95 -1.86
N ASN A 312 -15.25 5.57 -0.85
CA ASN A 312 -14.50 4.89 0.20
C ASN A 312 -14.74 5.51 1.57
N GLU A 313 -14.41 4.74 2.58
CA GLU A 313 -14.35 5.16 3.97
C GLU A 313 -13.24 4.39 4.67
N ALA A 314 -12.45 5.09 5.48
CA ALA A 314 -11.49 4.49 6.39
C ALA A 314 -11.68 5.09 7.78
N VAL A 315 -11.70 4.23 8.79
CA VAL A 315 -11.87 4.58 10.21
C VAL A 315 -10.70 4.00 10.98
N THR A 316 -10.07 4.83 11.80
CA THR A 316 -9.06 4.42 12.78
C THR A 316 -9.53 4.86 14.16
N GLU A 317 -9.63 3.89 15.07
CA GLU A 317 -9.88 4.13 16.50
C GLU A 317 -8.68 3.66 17.31
N GLU A 318 -8.03 4.59 18.00
CA GLU A 318 -6.88 4.32 18.84
C GLU A 318 -7.18 4.70 20.29
N LEU A 319 -6.97 3.76 21.22
CA LEU A 319 -7.18 3.95 22.65
C LEU A 319 -5.87 3.73 23.40
N ARG A 320 -5.10 4.79 23.67
CA ARG A 320 -3.84 4.69 24.39
C ARG A 320 -4.05 4.83 25.88
N SER A 321 -3.52 3.90 26.66
CA SER A 321 -3.49 3.93 28.13
C SER A 321 -2.05 3.83 28.62
N ARG A 322 -1.67 4.68 29.59
CA ARG A 322 -0.42 4.51 30.33
C ARG A 322 -0.70 4.10 31.75
N LEU A 323 -0.09 3.00 32.17
CA LEU A 323 -0.24 2.39 33.46
C LEU A 323 1.06 2.53 34.25
N GLN A 324 0.96 3.01 35.50
CA GLN A 324 2.03 2.89 36.49
C GLN A 324 1.78 1.63 37.29
N ILE A 325 2.78 0.75 37.36
CA ILE A 325 2.67 -0.56 38.02
C ILE A 325 3.57 -0.56 39.26
N ASP A 326 2.95 -0.47 40.42
CA ASP A 326 3.62 -0.60 41.69
C ASP A 326 3.32 -1.97 42.33
N GLU A 327 4.09 -2.39 43.33
CA GLU A 327 3.92 -3.69 44.02
C GLU A 327 2.50 -3.89 44.60
N SER A 328 1.79 -2.81 44.91
CA SER A 328 0.48 -2.83 45.59
C SER A 328 -0.68 -2.33 44.73
N ALA A 329 -0.42 -1.66 43.60
CA ALA A 329 -1.46 -1.03 42.81
C ALA A 329 -1.04 -0.83 41.37
N ILE A 330 -2.00 -0.92 40.47
CA ILE A 330 -1.87 -0.46 39.07
C ILE A 330 -2.68 0.81 38.95
N THR A 331 -2.01 1.89 38.53
CA THR A 331 -2.61 3.21 38.41
C THR A 331 -2.56 3.63 36.94
N LYS A 332 -3.69 3.89 36.34
CA LYS A 332 -3.75 4.47 35.01
C LYS A 332 -3.61 6.01 35.13
N ASP A 333 -2.55 6.58 34.61
CA ASP A 333 -2.25 8.00 34.75
C ASP A 333 -2.47 8.82 33.45
N LEU A 334 -2.63 8.15 32.32
CA LEU A 334 -2.95 8.75 31.03
C LEU A 334 -3.92 7.87 30.26
N PHE A 335 -4.91 8.49 29.62
CA PHE A 335 -5.77 7.85 28.64
C PHE A 335 -6.00 8.82 27.47
N LEU A 336 -5.78 8.35 26.25
CA LEU A 336 -5.98 9.10 25.05
C LEU A 336 -6.92 8.31 24.13
N SER A 337 -8.01 8.93 23.72
CA SER A 337 -8.91 8.40 22.70
C SER A 337 -8.76 9.23 21.43
N ASN A 338 -8.32 8.62 20.35
CA ASN A 338 -8.14 9.23 19.06
C ASN A 338 -9.03 8.52 18.03
N TYR A 339 -9.90 9.29 17.39
CA TYR A 339 -10.77 8.83 16.31
C TYR A 339 -10.46 9.62 15.05
N LEU A 340 -10.23 8.91 13.97
CA LEU A 340 -10.00 9.47 12.64
C LEU A 340 -10.88 8.75 11.64
N LYS A 341 -11.68 9.49 10.87
CA LYS A 341 -12.49 8.97 9.79
C LYS A 341 -12.25 9.78 8.54
N THR A 342 -11.93 9.10 7.45
CA THR A 342 -11.79 9.69 6.12
C THR A 342 -12.81 9.10 5.16
N GLN A 343 -13.41 9.93 4.32
CA GLN A 343 -14.37 9.50 3.29
C GLN A 343 -14.05 10.22 1.99
N GLU A 344 -14.20 9.53 0.87
CA GLU A 344 -14.18 10.13 -0.45
C GLU A 344 -15.33 9.63 -1.32
N ARG A 345 -15.82 10.53 -2.16
CA ARG A 345 -16.84 10.24 -3.17
C ARG A 345 -16.47 11.00 -4.43
N ILE A 346 -16.09 10.29 -5.47
CA ILE A 346 -15.63 10.87 -6.72
C ILE A 346 -16.48 10.33 -7.85
N VAL A 347 -16.93 11.20 -8.74
CA VAL A 347 -17.57 10.84 -10.00
C VAL A 347 -16.92 11.66 -11.09
N ARG A 348 -16.50 10.98 -12.17
CA ARG A 348 -15.88 11.59 -13.32
C ARG A 348 -16.54 11.08 -14.59
N SER A 349 -16.72 11.97 -15.57
CA SER A 349 -17.20 11.61 -16.89
C SER A 349 -16.34 12.29 -17.93
N SER A 350 -15.89 11.55 -18.94
CA SER A 350 -15.06 12.06 -20.02
C SER A 350 -15.50 11.52 -21.38
N TYR A 351 -15.21 12.28 -22.41
CA TYR A 351 -15.44 11.94 -23.80
C TYR A 351 -14.14 12.10 -24.58
N VAL A 352 -13.70 11.01 -25.21
CA VAL A 352 -12.48 10.95 -26.01
C VAL A 352 -12.83 10.80 -27.46
N PHE A 353 -12.23 11.59 -28.33
CA PHE A 353 -12.43 11.52 -29.77
C PHE A 353 -11.17 11.90 -30.55
N ASP A 354 -10.98 11.29 -31.70
CA ASP A 354 -9.86 11.56 -32.58
C ASP A 354 -10.20 12.70 -33.53
N LEU A 355 -9.31 13.69 -33.62
CA LEU A 355 -9.39 14.76 -34.64
C LEU A 355 -8.89 14.27 -36.00
N ASN A 356 -7.86 13.42 -35.96
CA ASN A 356 -7.26 12.73 -37.09
C ASN A 356 -6.37 11.57 -36.60
N GLU A 357 -5.66 10.88 -37.51
CA GLU A 357 -4.81 9.73 -37.17
C GLU A 357 -3.67 10.03 -36.16
N THR A 358 -3.30 11.30 -35.96
CA THR A 358 -2.18 11.73 -35.14
C THR A 358 -2.60 12.59 -33.95
N GLN A 359 -3.88 12.93 -33.83
CA GLN A 359 -4.36 13.84 -32.80
C GLN A 359 -5.66 13.33 -32.18
N SER A 360 -5.67 13.26 -30.86
CA SER A 360 -6.86 12.95 -30.07
C SER A 360 -7.15 14.03 -29.03
N MET A 361 -8.41 14.15 -28.68
CA MET A 361 -8.89 15.05 -27.63
C MET A 361 -9.72 14.30 -26.60
N GLU A 362 -9.53 14.64 -25.33
CA GLU A 362 -10.39 14.26 -24.24
C GLU A 362 -10.95 15.52 -23.56
N ALA A 363 -12.23 15.52 -23.28
CA ALA A 363 -12.87 16.56 -22.47
C ALA A 363 -13.73 15.89 -21.39
N GLY A 364 -13.72 16.44 -20.19
CA GLY A 364 -14.46 15.82 -19.10
C GLY A 364 -14.66 16.72 -17.89
N VAL A 365 -15.42 16.17 -16.95
CA VAL A 365 -15.79 16.80 -15.68
C VAL A 365 -15.58 15.81 -14.55
N GLU A 366 -15.13 16.30 -13.41
CA GLU A 366 -15.02 15.54 -12.17
C GLU A 366 -15.69 16.29 -11.01
N ARG A 367 -16.40 15.57 -10.16
CA ARG A 367 -16.86 16.03 -8.87
C ARG A 367 -16.24 15.14 -7.80
N ALA A 368 -15.52 15.75 -6.86
CA ALA A 368 -14.93 15.06 -5.72
C ALA A 368 -15.40 15.68 -4.41
N GLN A 369 -15.73 14.83 -3.45
CA GLN A 369 -16.02 15.19 -2.07
C GLN A 369 -15.08 14.41 -1.17
N THR A 370 -14.32 15.11 -0.32
CA THR A 370 -13.45 14.52 0.69
C THR A 370 -13.90 14.99 2.05
N ILE A 371 -14.11 14.08 3.00
CA ILE A 371 -14.53 14.39 4.37
C ILE A 371 -13.50 13.78 5.31
N LEU A 372 -13.06 14.58 6.28
CA LEU A 372 -12.18 14.20 7.37
C LEU A 372 -12.86 14.53 8.69
N ASP A 373 -13.19 13.50 9.46
CA ASP A 373 -13.69 13.65 10.83
C ASP A 373 -12.59 13.28 11.81
N THR A 374 -12.32 14.14 12.78
CA THR A 374 -11.32 13.91 13.82
C THR A 374 -11.91 14.15 15.21
N SER A 375 -11.55 13.30 16.16
CA SER A 375 -11.85 13.52 17.56
C SER A 375 -10.69 13.03 18.42
N LEU A 376 -10.15 13.93 19.24
CA LEU A 376 -9.08 13.64 20.17
C LEU A 376 -9.51 14.05 21.59
N GLN A 377 -9.50 13.09 22.50
CA GLN A 377 -9.91 13.27 23.90
C GLN A 377 -8.81 12.79 24.83
N LEU A 378 -8.56 13.54 25.89
CA LEU A 378 -7.57 13.25 26.92
C LEU A 378 -8.25 13.02 28.27
N GLY A 379 -7.97 11.89 28.89
CA GLY A 379 -8.28 11.60 30.28
C GLY A 379 -7.01 11.63 31.11
N LEU A 380 -7.03 12.31 32.23
CA LEU A 380 -5.96 12.36 33.22
C LEU A 380 -6.38 11.60 34.48
N LEU A 381 -5.41 11.25 35.30
CA LEU A 381 -5.66 10.63 36.59
C LEU A 381 -6.74 11.38 37.39
N SER A 382 -7.78 10.69 37.77
CA SER A 382 -8.82 11.20 38.64
C SER A 382 -8.61 10.68 40.07
N SER A 383 -8.94 11.49 41.07
CA SER A 383 -8.93 11.10 42.49
C SER A 383 -9.98 10.05 42.83
N ASP A 384 -10.96 9.81 41.97
CA ASP A 384 -11.94 8.73 42.13
C ASP A 384 -11.40 7.44 41.52
N SER A 385 -10.82 6.64 42.36
CA SER A 385 -9.88 5.59 42.05
C SER A 385 -10.48 4.22 41.81
N ASP A 386 -11.37 4.05 40.85
CA ASP A 386 -11.68 2.71 40.37
C ASP A 386 -11.03 2.50 39.00
N GLN A 387 -9.72 2.31 39.03
CA GLN A 387 -8.79 2.61 37.96
C GLN A 387 -8.57 1.48 36.93
N ASN A 388 -9.19 0.34 37.10
CA ASN A 388 -8.86 -0.88 36.37
C ASN A 388 -9.74 -1.18 35.14
N THR A 389 -10.65 -0.34 34.76
CA THR A 389 -11.54 -0.61 33.66
C THR A 389 -11.77 0.62 32.82
N GLY A 390 -11.39 0.55 31.59
CA GLY A 390 -11.73 1.41 30.44
C GLY A 390 -12.23 2.84 30.64
N GLY A 391 -11.88 3.70 29.78
CA GLY A 391 -12.30 5.07 29.47
C GLY A 391 -13.05 5.92 30.49
N SER A 392 -14.23 5.51 30.88
CA SER A 392 -15.12 6.28 31.74
C SER A 392 -14.65 6.46 33.23
N ARG A 393 -13.56 5.82 33.62
CA ARG A 393 -12.98 5.87 34.97
C ARG A 393 -11.76 6.77 35.11
N PHE A 394 -11.46 7.53 34.06
CA PHE A 394 -10.46 8.59 34.10
C PHE A 394 -11.04 9.96 34.40
N GLY A 395 -12.01 10.04 35.22
CA GLY A 395 -12.75 11.28 35.29
C GLY A 395 -13.37 11.63 33.95
N GLU A 396 -13.63 12.88 33.74
CA GLU A 396 -14.20 13.39 32.49
C GLU A 396 -13.15 13.37 31.39
N LEU A 397 -13.43 12.66 30.27
CA LEU A 397 -12.65 12.79 29.04
C LEU A 397 -12.85 14.20 28.50
N ARG A 398 -11.74 14.91 28.28
CA ARG A 398 -11.76 16.29 27.81
C ARG A 398 -11.32 16.34 26.35
N PRO A 399 -12.14 16.92 25.47
CA PRO A 399 -11.71 17.18 24.11
C PRO A 399 -10.51 18.13 24.10
N ILE A 400 -9.54 17.86 23.23
CA ILE A 400 -8.40 18.74 23.01
C ILE A 400 -8.85 19.83 22.04
N THR A 401 -8.63 21.08 22.40
CA THR A 401 -9.02 22.25 21.61
C THR A 401 -8.42 22.17 20.21
N ASP A 402 -9.23 22.49 19.20
CA ASP A 402 -8.89 22.47 17.76
C ASP A 402 -8.57 21.08 17.17
N ALA A 403 -8.75 20.01 17.94
CA ALA A 403 -8.52 18.64 17.49
C ALA A 403 -9.82 17.87 17.19
N ASN A 404 -10.97 18.51 17.36
CA ASN A 404 -12.28 17.92 17.15
C ASN A 404 -13.03 18.69 16.06
N GLY A 405 -13.41 18.01 15.01
CA GLY A 405 -14.16 18.64 13.94
C GLY A 405 -14.17 17.85 12.65
N THR A 406 -15.00 18.32 11.76
CA THR A 406 -15.14 17.81 10.39
C THR A 406 -14.58 18.83 9.42
N VAL A 407 -13.68 18.36 8.54
CA VAL A 407 -13.23 19.13 7.38
C VAL A 407 -13.79 18.49 6.13
N GLU A 408 -14.51 19.26 5.33
CA GLU A 408 -15.07 18.82 4.06
C GLU A 408 -14.51 19.66 2.92
N GLU A 409 -14.02 19.00 1.87
CA GLU A 409 -13.69 19.62 0.60
C GLU A 409 -14.69 19.14 -0.46
N MET A 410 -15.32 20.10 -1.15
CA MET A 410 -16.12 19.85 -2.34
C MET A 410 -15.40 20.48 -3.53
N ARG A 411 -15.06 19.66 -4.54
CA ARG A 411 -14.31 20.08 -5.71
C ARG A 411 -15.02 19.71 -7.00
N TYR A 412 -14.99 20.64 -7.95
CA TYR A 412 -15.39 20.45 -9.33
C TYR A 412 -14.21 20.75 -10.24
N GLU A 413 -13.94 19.87 -11.18
CA GLU A 413 -12.86 19.97 -12.13
C GLU A 413 -13.41 19.84 -13.54
N TYR A 414 -13.04 20.77 -14.42
CA TYR A 414 -13.33 20.74 -15.85
C TYR A 414 -11.99 20.65 -16.57
N PHE A 415 -11.85 19.71 -17.47
CA PHE A 415 -10.57 19.48 -18.13
C PHE A 415 -10.72 19.23 -19.62
N GLY A 416 -9.68 19.60 -20.36
CA GLY A 416 -9.48 19.26 -21.75
C GLY A 416 -8.04 18.85 -21.99
N ILE A 417 -7.83 17.72 -22.66
CA ILE A 417 -6.51 17.16 -22.95
C ILE A 417 -6.42 17.01 -24.47
N HIS A 418 -5.36 17.54 -25.06
CA HIS A 418 -5.04 17.37 -26.47
C HIS A 418 -3.73 16.58 -26.59
N ASN A 419 -3.77 15.44 -27.23
CA ASN A 419 -2.62 14.62 -27.54
C ASN A 419 -2.30 14.77 -29.05
N TRP A 420 -1.04 15.08 -29.35
CA TRP A 420 -0.56 15.23 -30.71
C TRP A 420 0.72 14.43 -30.89
N GLN A 421 0.67 13.42 -31.74
CA GLN A 421 1.82 12.63 -32.15
C GLN A 421 2.42 13.21 -33.43
N PHE A 422 3.55 13.90 -33.33
CA PHE A 422 4.23 14.50 -34.47
C PHE A 422 4.93 13.44 -35.35
N ASN A 423 5.47 12.40 -34.73
CA ASN A 423 6.13 11.25 -35.37
C ASN A 423 6.32 10.14 -34.30
N ASP A 424 6.89 8.99 -34.71
CA ASP A 424 7.11 7.82 -33.82
C ASP A 424 8.00 8.08 -32.59
N ARG A 425 8.63 9.26 -32.50
CA ARG A 425 9.56 9.62 -31.41
C ARG A 425 9.16 10.86 -30.63
N MET A 426 8.15 11.58 -31.09
CA MET A 426 7.75 12.86 -30.49
C MET A 426 6.24 12.97 -30.40
N SER A 427 5.75 13.16 -29.19
CA SER A 427 4.36 13.50 -28.88
C SER A 427 4.29 14.74 -28.00
N LEU A 428 3.19 15.45 -28.05
CA LEU A 428 2.86 16.59 -27.20
C LEU A 428 1.50 16.35 -26.58
N GLU A 429 1.45 16.41 -25.26
CA GLU A 429 0.20 16.47 -24.52
C GLU A 429 0.02 17.90 -23.98
N THR A 430 -1.16 18.45 -24.19
CA THR A 430 -1.55 19.77 -23.67
C THR A 430 -2.81 19.60 -22.84
N THR A 431 -2.74 19.95 -21.56
CA THR A 431 -3.86 19.87 -20.62
C THR A 431 -4.30 21.28 -20.23
N LEU A 432 -5.60 21.52 -20.33
CA LEU A 432 -6.29 22.67 -19.75
C LEU A 432 -7.14 22.17 -18.60
N LEU A 433 -7.01 22.80 -17.45
CA LEU A 433 -7.71 22.46 -16.24
C LEU A 433 -8.34 23.72 -15.64
N LEU A 434 -9.58 23.64 -15.24
CA LEU A 434 -10.26 24.59 -14.38
C LEU A 434 -10.80 23.86 -13.16
N GLU A 435 -10.38 24.28 -11.98
CA GLU A 435 -10.79 23.72 -10.70
C GLU A 435 -11.51 24.78 -9.86
N GLU A 436 -12.66 24.39 -9.32
CA GLU A 436 -13.41 25.12 -8.30
C GLU A 436 -13.53 24.24 -7.07
N SER A 437 -13.06 24.73 -5.92
CA SER A 437 -13.05 23.97 -4.67
C SER A 437 -13.54 24.84 -3.52
N THR A 438 -14.34 24.24 -2.64
CA THR A 438 -14.77 24.84 -1.37
C THR A 438 -14.32 23.92 -0.26
N ILE A 439 -13.53 24.46 0.68
CA ILE A 439 -13.14 23.77 1.92
C ILE A 439 -13.92 24.38 3.07
N SER A 440 -14.65 23.55 3.81
CA SER A 440 -15.36 23.94 5.02
C SER A 440 -14.86 23.13 6.22
N GLN A 441 -14.75 23.78 7.35
CA GLN A 441 -14.45 23.17 8.65
C GLN A 441 -15.59 23.49 9.61
N VAL A 442 -16.08 22.46 10.30
CA VAL A 442 -17.12 22.55 11.33
C VAL A 442 -16.64 21.81 12.56
N GLY A 443 -16.79 22.41 13.72
CA GLY A 443 -16.34 21.87 15.01
C GLY A 443 -16.08 22.99 15.98
N ASP A 444 -14.99 22.89 16.74
CA ASP A 444 -14.55 23.94 17.68
C ASP A 444 -14.36 25.30 16.99
N ILE A 445 -13.93 25.25 15.73
CA ILE A 445 -13.82 26.41 14.84
C ILE A 445 -14.57 26.11 13.55
N SER A 446 -15.42 27.06 13.11
CA SER A 446 -16.09 26.96 11.82
C SER A 446 -15.50 27.97 10.83
N ARG A 447 -15.05 27.47 9.69
CA ARG A 447 -14.46 28.27 8.60
C ARG A 447 -14.87 27.68 7.25
N SER A 448 -14.98 28.57 6.26
CA SER A 448 -15.15 28.14 4.86
C SER A 448 -14.27 29.02 3.96
N ARG A 449 -13.74 28.41 2.90
CA ARG A 449 -12.90 29.10 1.93
C ARG A 449 -13.08 28.48 0.54
N ASP A 450 -13.29 29.35 -0.44
CA ASP A 450 -13.39 29.00 -1.86
C ASP A 450 -12.06 29.24 -2.58
N PHE A 451 -11.78 28.38 -3.55
CA PHE A 451 -10.60 28.46 -4.42
C PHE A 451 -11.03 28.24 -5.86
N THR A 452 -10.35 28.91 -6.78
CA THR A 452 -10.49 28.71 -8.22
C THR A 452 -9.09 28.71 -8.84
N PHE A 453 -8.76 27.73 -9.62
CA PHE A 453 -7.48 27.56 -10.27
C PHE A 453 -7.62 27.36 -11.79
#